data_a2ceba2615d08e5e16e5cdb30ea5dbaf
#
_entry.id   a2ceba2615d08e5e16e5cdb30ea5dbaf
#
_cell.length_a   1.000
_cell.length_b   1.000
_cell.length_c   1.000
_cell.angle_alpha   90.00
_cell.angle_beta   90.00
_cell.angle_gamma   90.00
#
_symmetry.space_group_name_H-M   'P 1'
#
loop_
_entity.id
_entity.type
_entity.pdbx_description
1 polymer ?
#
loop_
_entity_poly.entity_id
_entity_poly.type
_entity_poly.pdbx_seq_one_letter_code
_entity_poly.pdbx_strand_id
1 'polypeptide(L)'
;MKIIFLTALTFSILILLLYYLIQQSKKPSGFVGVIMMRLFNRVYIPMVQWALGLYKPSEAPRKILDIGVGNGKSTVLLTEYFPHSEVWGIEISEIAIKEAKKLHTRAIFQLENIQHTSFGDKTFDLITAFQTHFHWQDLKEAFLEVKRILSNKGIFLIACEYAKISYYLPKLKRTEDFSQFLNSVGLSLIQEERMQSWVFYKLITAEYK
;
A
#
# COMPACT_ATOMS: atom_id res chain seq x y z
N MET A 1 -23.51 41.94 -2.97
CA MET A 1 -23.17 41.20 -4.20
C MET A 1 -21.69 40.86 -4.30
N LYS A 2 -20.74 41.83 -4.20
CA LYS A 2 -19.28 41.54 -4.27
C LYS A 2 -18.76 40.56 -3.19
N ILE A 3 -19.24 40.66 -1.95
CA ILE A 3 -18.82 39.77 -0.84
C ILE A 3 -19.28 38.33 -1.10
N ILE A 4 -20.53 38.13 -1.54
CA ILE A 4 -21.06 36.78 -1.86
C ILE A 4 -20.27 36.15 -3.01
N PHE A 5 -19.93 36.95 -4.03
CA PHE A 5 -19.11 36.45 -5.14
C PHE A 5 -17.71 36.08 -4.68
N LEU A 6 -17.08 36.90 -3.82
CA LEU A 6 -15.74 36.63 -3.29
C LEU A 6 -15.72 35.36 -2.41
N THR A 7 -16.73 35.19 -1.54
CA THR A 7 -16.84 33.96 -0.70
C THR A 7 -17.10 32.72 -1.53
N ALA A 8 -17.95 32.79 -2.56
CA ALA A 8 -18.17 31.66 -3.47
C ALA A 8 -16.90 31.30 -4.24
N LEU A 9 -16.15 32.29 -4.71
CA LEU A 9 -14.87 32.05 -5.41
C LEU A 9 -13.82 31.41 -4.50
N THR A 10 -13.64 31.90 -3.26
CA THR A 10 -12.71 31.33 -2.29
C THR A 10 -13.08 29.90 -1.94
N PHE A 11 -14.36 29.59 -1.76
CA PHE A 11 -14.84 28.24 -1.48
C PHE A 11 -14.56 27.28 -2.66
N SER A 12 -14.80 27.75 -3.90
CA SER A 12 -14.51 26.96 -5.10
C SER A 12 -13.01 26.66 -5.24
N ILE A 13 -12.15 27.65 -4.98
CA ILE A 13 -10.68 27.46 -4.99
C ILE A 13 -10.26 26.41 -3.93
N LEU A 14 -10.84 26.48 -2.73
CA LEU A 14 -10.56 25.54 -1.66
C LEU A 14 -10.95 24.10 -2.04
N ILE A 15 -12.11 23.92 -2.67
CA ILE A 15 -12.56 22.60 -3.17
C ILE A 15 -11.59 22.06 -4.23
N LEU A 16 -11.19 22.88 -5.19
CA LEU A 16 -10.25 22.49 -6.23
C LEU A 16 -8.88 22.12 -5.66
N LEU A 17 -8.40 22.88 -4.68
CA LEU A 17 -7.16 22.59 -3.98
C LEU A 17 -7.25 21.25 -3.22
N LEU A 18 -8.35 21.03 -2.50
CA LEU A 18 -8.57 19.77 -1.78
C LEU A 18 -8.62 18.58 -2.75
N TYR A 19 -9.34 18.72 -3.86
CA TYR A 19 -9.39 17.71 -4.91
C TYR A 19 -7.99 17.42 -5.45
N TYR A 20 -7.21 18.45 -5.77
CA TYR A 20 -5.83 18.31 -6.24
C TYR A 20 -4.96 17.54 -5.22
N LEU A 21 -5.05 17.90 -3.93
CA LEU A 21 -4.29 17.20 -2.88
C LEU A 21 -4.69 15.72 -2.73
N ILE A 22 -5.98 15.39 -2.90
CA ILE A 22 -6.45 14.01 -2.92
C ILE A 22 -5.84 13.24 -4.10
N GLN A 23 -5.76 13.85 -5.30
CA GLN A 23 -5.12 13.19 -6.45
C GLN A 23 -3.62 12.98 -6.21
N GLN A 24 -2.94 13.94 -5.57
CA GLN A 24 -1.53 13.79 -5.17
C GLN A 24 -1.30 12.66 -4.17
N SER A 25 -2.29 12.32 -3.33
CA SER A 25 -2.17 11.18 -2.41
C SER A 25 -2.30 9.82 -3.12
N LYS A 26 -2.99 9.77 -4.27
CA LYS A 26 -3.18 8.54 -5.07
C LYS A 26 -2.01 8.26 -6.01
N LYS A 27 -1.56 9.29 -6.72
CA LYS A 27 -0.44 9.22 -7.65
C LYS A 27 0.37 10.52 -7.53
N PRO A 28 1.39 10.55 -6.69
CA PRO A 28 2.22 11.73 -6.49
C PRO A 28 2.82 12.23 -7.81
N SER A 29 2.79 13.55 -8.03
CA SER A 29 3.37 14.19 -9.22
C SER A 29 3.98 15.54 -8.87
N GLY A 30 5.00 15.95 -9.60
CA GLY A 30 5.69 17.23 -9.41
C GLY A 30 6.23 17.45 -7.99
N PHE A 31 6.58 18.70 -7.69
CA PHE A 31 7.16 19.09 -6.41
C PHE A 31 6.21 18.89 -5.22
N VAL A 32 4.91 19.16 -5.41
CA VAL A 32 3.89 18.98 -4.36
C VAL A 32 3.79 17.52 -3.95
N GLY A 33 3.81 16.58 -4.92
CA GLY A 33 3.81 15.16 -4.64
C GLY A 33 5.02 14.72 -3.79
N VAL A 34 6.19 15.25 -4.08
CA VAL A 34 7.43 14.97 -3.28
C VAL A 34 7.28 15.46 -1.84
N ILE A 35 6.76 16.68 -1.64
CA ILE A 35 6.53 17.21 -0.28
C ILE A 35 5.52 16.36 0.46
N MET A 36 4.39 16.02 -0.19
CA MET A 36 3.34 15.21 0.44
C MET A 36 3.85 13.83 0.84
N MET A 37 4.61 13.15 0.00
CA MET A 37 5.22 11.86 0.38
C MET A 37 6.11 11.97 1.62
N ARG A 38 6.91 13.05 1.74
CA ARG A 38 7.76 13.29 2.92
C ARG A 38 6.94 13.56 4.19
N LEU A 39 5.84 14.31 4.08
CA LEU A 39 4.93 14.57 5.20
C LEU A 39 4.21 13.28 5.63
N PHE A 40 3.71 12.51 4.68
CA PHE A 40 3.02 11.25 4.95
C PHE A 40 3.92 10.21 5.62
N ASN A 41 5.21 10.17 5.32
CA ASN A 41 6.15 9.28 6.00
C ASN A 41 6.15 9.47 7.52
N ARG A 42 5.99 10.71 8.02
CA ARG A 42 5.95 10.98 9.47
C ARG A 42 4.77 10.30 10.16
N VAL A 43 3.66 10.15 9.42
CA VAL A 43 2.43 9.53 9.93
C VAL A 43 2.44 8.01 9.70
N TYR A 44 2.94 7.56 8.54
CA TYR A 44 2.76 6.16 8.12
C TYR A 44 3.92 5.25 8.49
N ILE A 45 5.14 5.76 8.65
CA ILE A 45 6.28 4.94 9.08
C ILE A 45 6.05 4.27 10.44
N PRO A 46 5.51 4.94 11.48
CA PRO A 46 5.14 4.27 12.73
C PRO A 46 4.12 3.13 12.53
N MET A 47 3.14 3.29 11.64
CA MET A 47 2.19 2.23 11.29
C MET A 47 2.89 1.04 10.61
N VAL A 48 3.81 1.28 9.69
CA VAL A 48 4.60 0.22 9.04
C VAL A 48 5.43 -0.55 10.08
N GLN A 49 6.09 0.15 11.00
CA GLN A 49 6.86 -0.47 12.09
C GLN A 49 5.96 -1.32 13.01
N TRP A 50 4.79 -0.82 13.36
CA TRP A 50 3.79 -1.58 14.12
C TRP A 50 3.37 -2.84 13.36
N ALA A 51 3.01 -2.73 12.08
CA ALA A 51 2.58 -3.86 11.26
C ALA A 51 3.69 -4.92 11.11
N LEU A 52 4.94 -4.50 10.90
CA LEU A 52 6.09 -5.40 10.85
C LEU A 52 6.38 -6.05 12.21
N GLY A 53 6.12 -5.36 13.32
CA GLY A 53 6.20 -5.92 14.67
C GLY A 53 5.19 -7.04 14.95
N LEU A 54 4.05 -7.05 14.25
CA LEU A 54 3.04 -8.12 14.31
C LEU A 54 3.41 -9.33 13.44
N TYR A 55 4.23 -9.13 12.43
CA TYR A 55 4.69 -10.20 11.54
C TYR A 55 5.92 -10.88 12.13
N LYS A 56 5.72 -12.08 12.69
CA LYS A 56 6.78 -12.91 13.26
C LYS A 56 6.83 -14.24 12.51
N PRO A 57 7.53 -14.29 11.37
CA PRO A 57 7.69 -15.53 10.63
C PRO A 57 8.62 -16.51 11.36
N SER A 58 8.38 -17.80 11.20
CA SER A 58 9.30 -18.86 11.67
C SER A 58 10.64 -18.84 10.91
N GLU A 59 10.58 -18.48 9.63
CA GLU A 59 11.73 -18.33 8.75
C GLU A 59 11.64 -16.98 8.04
N ALA A 60 12.77 -16.31 7.88
CA ALA A 60 12.81 -15.03 7.16
C ALA A 60 12.43 -15.24 5.67
N PRO A 61 11.58 -14.36 5.10
CA PRO A 61 11.24 -14.43 3.68
C PRO A 61 12.49 -14.19 2.83
N ARG A 62 12.67 -14.97 1.75
CA ARG A 62 13.82 -14.80 0.84
C ARG A 62 13.57 -13.66 -0.14
N LYS A 63 12.33 -13.58 -0.69
CA LYS A 63 11.92 -12.53 -1.64
C LYS A 63 10.73 -11.76 -1.10
N ILE A 64 10.85 -10.45 -1.10
CA ILE A 64 9.84 -9.53 -0.57
C ILE A 64 9.44 -8.54 -1.67
N LEU A 65 8.13 -8.31 -1.82
CA LEU A 65 7.59 -7.25 -2.65
C LEU A 65 6.84 -6.23 -1.78
N ASP A 66 7.19 -4.96 -1.90
CA ASP A 66 6.45 -3.83 -1.33
C ASP A 66 5.66 -3.12 -2.44
N ILE A 67 4.34 -3.02 -2.30
CA ILE A 67 3.44 -2.47 -3.32
C ILE A 67 3.03 -1.05 -2.96
N GLY A 68 3.19 -0.10 -3.89
CA GLY A 68 2.85 1.30 -3.69
C GLY A 68 3.82 2.00 -2.75
N VAL A 69 5.12 1.82 -3.03
CA VAL A 69 6.22 2.24 -2.13
C VAL A 69 6.33 3.75 -1.92
N GLY A 70 5.64 4.56 -2.74
CA GLY A 70 5.83 6.00 -2.73
C GLY A 70 7.30 6.37 -2.92
N ASN A 71 7.87 7.10 -1.97
CA ASN A 71 9.30 7.45 -2.01
C ASN A 71 10.23 6.39 -1.37
N GLY A 72 9.77 5.14 -1.17
CA GLY A 72 10.59 3.98 -0.81
C GLY A 72 10.92 3.81 0.68
N LYS A 73 10.39 4.62 1.59
CA LYS A 73 10.75 4.55 3.01
C LYS A 73 10.28 3.27 3.71
N SER A 74 9.08 2.75 3.36
CA SER A 74 8.60 1.45 3.84
C SER A 74 9.49 0.31 3.36
N THR A 75 9.92 0.38 2.09
CA THR A 75 10.80 -0.62 1.49
C THR A 75 12.19 -0.65 2.15
N VAL A 76 12.72 0.52 2.54
CA VAL A 76 13.98 0.58 3.32
C VAL A 76 13.82 -0.14 4.65
N LEU A 77 12.72 0.09 5.38
CA LEU A 77 12.45 -0.65 6.62
C LEU A 77 12.40 -2.16 6.40
N LEU A 78 11.80 -2.63 5.31
CA LEU A 78 11.81 -4.06 4.97
C LEU A 78 13.23 -4.59 4.79
N THR A 79 14.15 -3.81 4.18
CA THR A 79 15.55 -4.23 4.07
C THR A 79 16.29 -4.27 5.41
N GLU A 80 15.88 -3.45 6.38
CA GLU A 80 16.43 -3.44 7.74
C GLU A 80 15.88 -4.60 8.58
N TYR A 81 14.57 -4.87 8.51
CA TYR A 81 13.94 -5.99 9.23
C TYR A 81 14.39 -7.35 8.69
N PHE A 82 14.65 -7.46 7.38
CA PHE A 82 15.02 -8.70 6.70
C PHE A 82 16.35 -8.55 5.95
N PRO A 83 17.48 -8.54 6.68
CA PRO A 83 18.79 -8.18 6.11
C PRO A 83 19.31 -9.13 5.03
N HIS A 84 18.78 -10.34 4.94
CA HIS A 84 19.19 -11.35 3.96
C HIS A 84 18.19 -11.56 2.83
N SER A 85 17.07 -10.78 2.81
CA SER A 85 16.04 -10.89 1.80
C SER A 85 16.37 -10.03 0.57
N GLU A 86 15.97 -10.52 -0.59
CA GLU A 86 15.87 -9.71 -1.82
C GLU A 86 14.57 -8.91 -1.76
N VAL A 87 14.66 -7.58 -1.72
CA VAL A 87 13.50 -6.69 -1.54
C VAL A 87 13.25 -5.89 -2.80
N TRP A 88 12.06 -6.03 -3.32
CA TRP A 88 11.53 -5.30 -4.46
C TRP A 88 10.46 -4.30 -4.03
N GLY A 89 10.40 -3.18 -4.74
CA GLY A 89 9.36 -2.18 -4.53
C GLY A 89 8.76 -1.72 -5.84
N ILE A 90 7.43 -1.72 -5.96
CA ILE A 90 6.73 -1.25 -7.15
C ILE A 90 5.86 -0.04 -6.86
N GLU A 91 5.73 0.84 -7.85
CA GLU A 91 4.96 2.07 -7.76
C GLU A 91 4.55 2.53 -9.16
N ILE A 92 3.35 3.14 -9.29
CA ILE A 92 2.82 3.65 -10.57
C ILE A 92 3.24 5.11 -10.87
N SER A 93 3.79 5.80 -9.89
CA SER A 93 4.26 7.19 -10.02
C SER A 93 5.75 7.22 -10.38
N GLU A 94 6.08 7.74 -11.57
CA GLU A 94 7.46 7.93 -12.00
C GLU A 94 8.28 8.80 -11.05
N ILE A 95 7.65 9.87 -10.49
CA ILE A 95 8.35 10.76 -9.56
C ILE A 95 8.63 10.07 -8.23
N ALA A 96 7.70 9.22 -7.76
CA ALA A 96 7.88 8.46 -6.54
C ALA A 96 9.02 7.43 -6.70
N ILE A 97 9.05 6.68 -7.79
CA ILE A 97 10.17 5.77 -8.13
C ILE A 97 11.50 6.53 -8.25
N LYS A 98 11.49 7.72 -8.88
CA LYS A 98 12.69 8.56 -8.96
C LYS A 98 13.21 8.99 -7.59
N GLU A 99 12.31 9.32 -6.65
CA GLU A 99 12.69 9.64 -5.27
C GLU A 99 13.16 8.40 -4.52
N ALA A 100 12.48 7.24 -4.68
CA ALA A 100 12.87 5.98 -4.05
C ALA A 100 14.28 5.54 -4.48
N LYS A 101 14.59 5.64 -5.78
CA LYS A 101 15.92 5.29 -6.33
C LYS A 101 17.07 6.18 -5.84
N LYS A 102 16.78 7.33 -5.21
CA LYS A 102 17.81 8.16 -4.55
C LYS A 102 18.22 7.65 -3.17
N LEU A 103 17.45 6.71 -2.62
CA LEU A 103 17.77 6.14 -1.31
C LEU A 103 18.99 5.20 -1.42
N HIS A 104 19.89 5.31 -0.48
CA HIS A 104 21.00 4.36 -0.34
C HIS A 104 20.47 3.07 0.29
N THR A 105 19.97 2.15 -0.54
CA THR A 105 19.39 0.87 -0.13
C THR A 105 19.73 -0.20 -1.18
N ARG A 106 19.69 -1.47 -0.76
CA ARG A 106 19.81 -2.62 -1.67
C ARG A 106 18.46 -3.01 -2.32
N ALA A 107 17.35 -2.33 -1.97
CA ALA A 107 16.06 -2.60 -2.57
C ALA A 107 16.05 -2.23 -4.07
N ILE A 108 15.32 -3.01 -4.86
CA ILE A 108 15.15 -2.82 -6.29
C ILE A 108 13.81 -2.15 -6.53
N PHE A 109 13.81 -0.95 -7.13
CA PHE A 109 12.59 -0.19 -7.40
C PHE A 109 12.21 -0.23 -8.88
N GLN A 110 10.95 -0.58 -9.17
CA GLN A 110 10.40 -0.66 -10.52
C GLN A 110 9.13 0.17 -10.67
N LEU A 111 8.94 0.76 -11.85
CA LEU A 111 7.71 1.44 -12.23
C LEU A 111 6.76 0.39 -12.78
N GLU A 112 5.82 -0.09 -11.96
CA GLU A 112 4.86 -1.12 -12.33
C GLU A 112 3.49 -0.90 -11.68
N ASN A 113 2.46 -1.46 -12.31
CA ASN A 113 1.11 -1.51 -11.77
C ASN A 113 0.85 -2.91 -11.21
N ILE A 114 0.40 -3.00 -9.97
CA ILE A 114 0.06 -4.27 -9.32
C ILE A 114 -1.03 -5.07 -10.04
N GLN A 115 -1.85 -4.45 -10.88
CA GLN A 115 -2.86 -5.17 -11.64
C GLN A 115 -2.25 -6.11 -12.69
N HIS A 116 -1.06 -5.77 -13.21
CA HIS A 116 -0.33 -6.52 -14.25
C HIS A 116 1.18 -6.33 -14.05
N THR A 117 1.79 -7.24 -13.29
CA THR A 117 3.24 -7.17 -13.05
C THR A 117 4.02 -8.06 -14.02
N SER A 118 5.30 -7.74 -14.22
CA SER A 118 6.23 -8.56 -15.01
C SER A 118 6.78 -9.77 -14.23
N PHE A 119 6.40 -9.93 -12.96
CA PHE A 119 6.90 -11.01 -12.11
C PHE A 119 6.30 -12.38 -12.49
N GLY A 120 7.10 -13.43 -12.32
CA GLY A 120 6.66 -14.81 -12.47
C GLY A 120 5.70 -15.26 -11.37
N ASP A 121 4.98 -16.37 -11.62
CA ASP A 121 4.09 -16.97 -10.62
C ASP A 121 4.89 -17.39 -9.38
N LYS A 122 4.26 -17.28 -8.20
CA LYS A 122 4.79 -17.81 -6.92
C LYS A 122 6.21 -17.31 -6.59
N THR A 123 6.50 -16.04 -6.93
CA THR A 123 7.83 -15.45 -6.81
C THR A 123 8.15 -14.97 -5.39
N PHE A 124 7.17 -14.40 -4.66
CA PHE A 124 7.42 -13.70 -3.40
C PHE A 124 6.93 -14.46 -2.18
N ASP A 125 7.79 -14.56 -1.17
CA ASP A 125 7.45 -15.18 0.12
C ASP A 125 6.69 -14.21 1.03
N LEU A 126 6.94 -12.91 0.87
CA LEU A 126 6.24 -11.83 1.55
C LEU A 126 5.86 -10.75 0.55
N ILE A 127 4.60 -10.38 0.56
CA ILE A 127 4.11 -9.19 -0.14
C ILE A 127 3.57 -8.22 0.89
N THR A 128 3.81 -6.92 0.73
CA THR A 128 3.30 -5.88 1.62
C THR A 128 2.58 -4.79 0.83
N ALA A 129 1.52 -4.21 1.43
CA ALA A 129 0.81 -3.07 0.89
C ALA A 129 0.45 -2.12 2.05
N PHE A 130 1.23 -1.04 2.21
CA PHE A 130 1.07 -0.07 3.28
C PHE A 130 0.40 1.20 2.75
N GLN A 131 -0.83 1.51 3.21
CA GLN A 131 -1.61 2.69 2.82
C GLN A 131 -1.87 2.82 1.31
N THR A 132 -1.98 1.75 0.55
CA THR A 132 -2.04 1.81 -0.92
C THR A 132 -3.23 1.08 -1.54
N HIS A 133 -3.62 -0.10 -1.04
CA HIS A 133 -4.58 -1.00 -1.70
C HIS A 133 -5.95 -0.37 -2.00
N PHE A 134 -6.40 0.59 -1.20
CA PHE A 134 -7.67 1.30 -1.41
C PHE A 134 -7.60 2.34 -2.56
N HIS A 135 -6.44 2.53 -3.17
CA HIS A 135 -6.24 3.36 -4.36
C HIS A 135 -6.09 2.55 -5.65
N TRP A 136 -6.05 1.22 -5.58
CA TRP A 136 -5.94 0.38 -6.76
C TRP A 136 -7.19 0.51 -7.63
N GLN A 137 -7.00 0.68 -8.93
CA GLN A 137 -8.09 1.00 -9.86
C GLN A 137 -9.08 -0.16 -10.00
N ASP A 138 -8.58 -1.39 -10.20
CA ASP A 138 -9.34 -2.62 -10.09
C ASP A 138 -8.78 -3.44 -8.93
N LEU A 139 -9.53 -3.42 -7.83
CA LEU A 139 -9.12 -4.11 -6.60
C LEU A 139 -9.08 -5.63 -6.80
N LYS A 140 -10.07 -6.18 -7.52
CA LYS A 140 -10.17 -7.63 -7.75
C LYS A 140 -9.00 -8.12 -8.59
N GLU A 141 -8.69 -7.43 -9.67
CA GLU A 141 -7.58 -7.74 -10.57
C GLU A 141 -6.23 -7.67 -9.84
N ALA A 142 -6.02 -6.62 -9.04
CA ALA A 142 -4.82 -6.48 -8.21
C ALA A 142 -4.65 -7.62 -7.19
N PHE A 143 -5.74 -8.04 -6.53
CA PHE A 143 -5.67 -9.15 -5.58
C PHE A 143 -5.47 -10.51 -6.27
N LEU A 144 -6.01 -10.71 -7.47
CA LEU A 144 -5.72 -11.90 -8.29
C LEU A 144 -4.25 -11.94 -8.70
N GLU A 145 -3.67 -10.81 -9.07
CA GLU A 145 -2.25 -10.70 -9.39
C GLU A 145 -1.38 -10.94 -8.15
N VAL A 146 -1.72 -10.36 -7.00
CA VAL A 146 -1.06 -10.69 -5.72
C VAL A 146 -1.09 -12.19 -5.46
N LYS A 147 -2.25 -12.84 -5.62
CA LYS A 147 -2.36 -14.30 -5.47
C LYS A 147 -1.44 -15.04 -6.43
N ARG A 148 -1.36 -14.60 -7.69
CA ARG A 148 -0.52 -15.25 -8.72
C ARG A 148 0.96 -15.22 -8.36
N ILE A 149 1.46 -14.04 -7.91
CA ILE A 149 2.89 -13.84 -7.63
C ILE A 149 3.28 -14.25 -6.20
N LEU A 150 2.32 -14.48 -5.30
CA LEU A 150 2.56 -14.95 -3.93
C LEU A 150 2.94 -16.43 -3.94
N SER A 151 4.04 -16.81 -3.28
CA SER A 151 4.46 -18.21 -3.17
C SER A 151 3.44 -19.04 -2.36
N ASN A 152 3.46 -20.35 -2.51
CA ASN A 152 2.47 -21.24 -1.89
C ASN A 152 2.32 -21.04 -0.38
N LYS A 153 3.41 -20.81 0.34
CA LYS A 153 3.43 -20.49 1.78
C LYS A 153 3.64 -18.99 2.05
N GLY A 154 3.50 -18.19 1.00
CA GLY A 154 3.73 -16.76 1.08
C GLY A 154 2.66 -16.05 1.94
N ILE A 155 3.06 -14.93 2.49
CA ILE A 155 2.21 -14.07 3.31
C ILE A 155 2.00 -12.74 2.58
N PHE A 156 0.75 -12.27 2.56
CA PHE A 156 0.44 -10.92 2.14
C PHE A 156 0.00 -10.09 3.35
N LEU A 157 0.70 -9.00 3.63
CA LEU A 157 0.41 -8.06 4.71
C LEU A 157 -0.17 -6.77 4.16
N ILE A 158 -1.25 -6.33 4.77
CA ILE A 158 -1.85 -5.02 4.51
C ILE A 158 -1.89 -4.25 5.82
N ALA A 159 -1.45 -2.99 5.83
CA ALA A 159 -1.72 -2.09 6.94
C ALA A 159 -2.13 -0.71 6.42
N CYS A 160 -3.14 -0.13 7.04
CA CYS A 160 -3.66 1.17 6.65
C CYS A 160 -4.49 1.85 7.75
N GLU A 161 -4.86 3.09 7.54
CA GLU A 161 -5.88 3.78 8.34
C GLU A 161 -7.26 3.22 8.02
N TYR A 162 -8.00 2.79 9.04
CA TYR A 162 -9.36 2.28 8.89
C TYR A 162 -10.32 3.28 8.24
N ALA A 163 -10.13 4.59 8.51
CA ALA A 163 -10.90 5.64 7.88
C ALA A 163 -10.76 5.65 6.35
N LYS A 164 -9.60 5.24 5.81
CA LYS A 164 -9.38 5.12 4.36
C LYS A 164 -10.21 3.99 3.76
N ILE A 165 -10.27 2.83 4.43
CA ILE A 165 -11.14 1.72 4.01
C ILE A 165 -12.61 2.18 4.02
N SER A 166 -13.04 2.82 5.10
CA SER A 166 -14.42 3.29 5.24
C SER A 166 -14.82 4.29 4.14
N TYR A 167 -13.87 5.11 3.69
CA TYR A 167 -14.10 6.13 2.65
C TYR A 167 -14.00 5.56 1.23
N TYR A 168 -12.92 4.83 0.92
CA TYR A 168 -12.64 4.37 -0.45
C TYR A 168 -13.24 3.01 -0.76
N LEU A 169 -13.38 2.13 0.24
CA LEU A 169 -13.88 0.76 0.12
C LEU A 169 -15.06 0.49 1.07
N PRO A 170 -16.13 1.32 1.07
CA PRO A 170 -17.20 1.23 2.08
C PRO A 170 -17.89 -0.13 2.13
N LYS A 171 -17.91 -0.88 1.01
CA LYS A 171 -18.46 -2.23 0.92
C LYS A 171 -17.57 -3.30 1.57
N LEU A 172 -16.31 -3.00 1.81
CA LEU A 172 -15.31 -3.92 2.38
C LEU A 172 -14.84 -3.49 3.78
N LYS A 173 -15.55 -2.56 4.43
CA LYS A 173 -15.17 -2.04 5.75
C LYS A 173 -15.40 -3.03 6.88
N ARG A 174 -16.31 -4.01 6.70
CA ARG A 174 -16.57 -5.07 7.69
C ARG A 174 -15.66 -6.24 7.40
N THR A 175 -15.17 -6.89 8.43
CA THR A 175 -14.28 -8.05 8.34
C THR A 175 -14.90 -9.19 7.53
N GLU A 176 -16.22 -9.43 7.71
CA GLU A 176 -16.94 -10.47 7.00
C GLU A 176 -17.00 -10.19 5.49
N ASP A 177 -17.34 -8.95 5.09
CA ASP A 177 -17.44 -8.56 3.69
C ASP A 177 -16.05 -8.62 3.01
N PHE A 178 -15.00 -8.18 3.73
CA PHE A 178 -13.62 -8.28 3.24
C PHE A 178 -13.17 -9.74 3.11
N SER A 179 -13.49 -10.59 4.08
CA SER A 179 -13.20 -12.02 4.01
C SER A 179 -13.91 -12.72 2.85
N GLN A 180 -15.18 -12.37 2.56
CA GLN A 180 -15.90 -12.90 1.39
C GLN A 180 -15.24 -12.45 0.08
N PHE A 181 -14.83 -11.17 -0.01
CA PHE A 181 -14.08 -10.66 -1.16
C PHE A 181 -12.77 -11.43 -1.35
N LEU A 182 -11.99 -11.62 -0.29
CA LEU A 182 -10.72 -12.35 -0.32
C LEU A 182 -10.91 -13.79 -0.80
N ASN A 183 -11.92 -14.48 -0.28
CA ASN A 183 -12.23 -15.85 -0.70
C ASN A 183 -12.61 -15.90 -2.20
N SER A 184 -13.25 -14.88 -2.73
CA SER A 184 -13.60 -14.80 -4.16
C SER A 184 -12.40 -14.67 -5.09
N VAL A 185 -11.26 -14.26 -4.57
CA VAL A 185 -9.99 -14.14 -5.30
C VAL A 185 -8.96 -15.21 -4.88
N GLY A 186 -9.38 -16.18 -4.03
CA GLY A 186 -8.55 -17.31 -3.60
C GLY A 186 -7.50 -16.95 -2.54
N LEU A 187 -7.77 -15.91 -1.74
CA LEU A 187 -7.01 -15.54 -0.55
C LEU A 187 -7.84 -15.75 0.72
N SER A 188 -7.18 -15.92 1.85
CA SER A 188 -7.83 -16.07 3.16
C SER A 188 -7.23 -15.10 4.17
N LEU A 189 -8.08 -14.43 4.94
CA LEU A 189 -7.70 -13.64 6.10
C LEU A 189 -7.42 -14.59 7.27
N ILE A 190 -6.20 -14.50 7.85
CA ILE A 190 -5.80 -15.33 9.00
C ILE A 190 -5.54 -14.53 10.27
N GLN A 191 -5.35 -13.22 10.16
CA GLN A 191 -5.17 -12.32 11.30
C GLN A 191 -5.66 -10.92 10.94
N GLU A 192 -6.42 -10.31 11.84
CA GLU A 192 -6.75 -8.89 11.84
C GLU A 192 -6.38 -8.30 13.18
N GLU A 193 -5.66 -7.18 13.18
CA GLU A 193 -5.31 -6.43 14.37
C GLU A 193 -5.65 -4.96 14.19
N ARG A 194 -6.00 -4.28 15.26
CA ARG A 194 -6.30 -2.85 15.26
C ARG A 194 -5.53 -2.15 16.37
N MET A 195 -4.97 -0.99 16.05
CA MET A 195 -4.33 -0.11 17.01
C MET A 195 -4.72 1.34 16.69
N GLN A 196 -5.50 1.96 17.57
CA GLN A 196 -6.05 3.30 17.37
C GLN A 196 -6.83 3.41 16.04
N SER A 197 -6.33 4.19 15.07
CA SER A 197 -6.92 4.36 13.74
C SER A 197 -6.40 3.37 12.69
N TRP A 198 -5.42 2.54 13.04
CA TRP A 198 -4.77 1.61 12.10
C TRP A 198 -5.40 0.22 12.15
N VAL A 199 -5.38 -0.43 11.01
CA VAL A 199 -5.76 -1.83 10.86
C VAL A 199 -4.67 -2.57 10.10
N PHE A 200 -4.42 -3.81 10.53
CA PHE A 200 -3.49 -4.75 9.94
C PHE A 200 -4.24 -6.02 9.54
N TYR A 201 -3.95 -6.52 8.36
CA TYR A 201 -4.44 -7.79 7.85
C TYR A 201 -3.27 -8.67 7.40
N LYS A 202 -3.32 -9.95 7.79
CA LYS A 202 -2.40 -10.99 7.34
C LYS A 202 -3.17 -12.02 6.53
N LEU A 203 -2.77 -12.20 5.29
CA LEU A 203 -3.44 -13.01 4.30
C LEU A 203 -2.53 -14.13 3.81
N ILE A 204 -3.14 -15.25 3.43
CA ILE A 204 -2.49 -16.38 2.76
C ILE A 204 -3.31 -16.78 1.53
N THR A 205 -2.75 -17.63 0.67
CA THR A 205 -3.56 -18.29 -0.36
C THR A 205 -4.55 -19.27 0.31
N ALA A 206 -5.79 -19.33 -0.19
CA ALA A 206 -6.85 -20.14 0.42
C ALA A 206 -6.54 -21.65 0.45
N GLU A 207 -5.66 -22.13 -0.43
CA GLU A 207 -5.20 -23.52 -0.51
C GLU A 207 -4.33 -23.94 0.67
N TYR A 208 -3.82 -22.98 1.47
CA TYR A 208 -2.90 -23.22 2.59
C TYR A 208 -3.44 -22.77 3.96
N LYS A 209 -4.76 -22.61 4.06
CA LYS A 209 -5.45 -22.26 5.29
C LYS A 209 -5.55 -23.43 6.26
#